data_96097e6981d6cadf9617fa271077ff8d
#
_entry.id   96097e6981d6cadf9617fa271077ff8d
#
_cell.length_a   1.000
_cell.length_b   1.000
_cell.length_c   1.000
_cell.angle_alpha   90.00
_cell.angle_beta   90.00
_cell.angle_gamma   90.00
#
_symmetry.space_group_name_H-M   'P 1'
#
loop_
_entity.id
_entity.type
_entity.pdbx_description
1 polymer ?
#
loop_
_entity_poly.entity_id
_entity_poly.type
_entity_poly.pdbx_seq_one_letter_code
_entity_poly.pdbx_strand_id
1 'polypeptide(L)'
;MEGERAAEADYTQGQIMVIAATERNRYQNIYTSQLWQVEADPEGNTFEEVLKDQMGRFLVELATVDQMAQEQGVELTSQEEDSLKSLSQEYYAGLTQEDLDYMGVAQDEVYDLYCMYYRADKMVEEMTQGQNLEVSDAEAKVIEIQQIRLDTREEAEEVLTLAQEEGADFASLGARYSTDSQLARSMEWSEEMDALGDAAFALEQDAVSGIVEQDGGYYILKCVNAYDQEATAVRKERLAQEKKSEAFSGIYEPYAAEHVVVLAADTWESVDFSLGEGCTTDNFFSLYQSYFAE
;
A
#
# COMPACT_ATOMS: atom_id res chain seq x y z
N MET A 1 40.13 -3.60 -5.63
CA MET A 1 38.80 -3.14 -5.21
C MET A 1 38.52 -3.86 -3.92
N GLU A 2 38.72 -3.19 -2.79
CA GLU A 2 38.25 -3.66 -1.49
C GLU A 2 36.71 -3.60 -1.58
N GLY A 3 36.04 -4.75 -1.47
CA GLY A 3 34.60 -4.78 -1.38
C GLY A 3 34.19 -4.01 -0.13
N GLU A 4 33.39 -2.97 -0.27
CA GLU A 4 32.79 -2.28 0.85
C GLU A 4 32.07 -3.33 1.69
N ARG A 5 32.47 -3.41 2.95
CA ARG A 5 31.91 -4.37 3.89
C ARG A 5 30.54 -3.83 4.25
N ALA A 6 29.49 -4.65 4.06
CA ALA A 6 28.15 -4.29 4.48
C ALA A 6 28.15 -3.78 5.93
N ALA A 7 27.51 -2.65 6.17
CA ALA A 7 27.33 -2.10 7.50
C ALA A 7 26.24 -2.92 8.22
N GLU A 8 26.47 -3.26 9.49
CA GLU A 8 25.43 -3.91 10.30
C GLU A 8 24.55 -2.83 10.92
N ALA A 9 23.23 -2.97 10.81
CA ALA A 9 22.27 -2.08 11.41
C ALA A 9 22.35 -2.15 12.95
N ASP A 10 22.39 -0.98 13.59
CA ASP A 10 22.57 -0.86 15.04
C ASP A 10 21.21 -0.91 15.77
N TYR A 11 20.56 -2.08 15.75
CA TYR A 11 19.35 -2.33 16.51
C TYR A 11 19.65 -3.13 17.78
N THR A 12 19.03 -2.75 18.90
CA THR A 12 18.97 -3.64 20.05
C THR A 12 17.93 -4.74 19.83
N GLN A 13 18.05 -5.84 20.56
CA GLN A 13 17.05 -6.92 20.50
C GLN A 13 15.67 -6.42 20.95
N GLY A 14 15.60 -5.51 21.93
CA GLY A 14 14.35 -4.87 22.36
C GLY A 14 13.66 -4.10 21.25
N GLN A 15 14.40 -3.31 20.48
CA GLN A 15 13.87 -2.58 19.32
C GLN A 15 13.32 -3.51 18.22
N ILE A 16 14.04 -4.58 17.92
CA ILE A 16 13.57 -5.61 16.98
C ILE A 16 12.28 -6.25 17.49
N MET A 17 12.21 -6.55 18.79
CA MET A 17 11.04 -7.16 19.41
C MET A 17 9.82 -6.23 19.45
N VAL A 18 10.00 -4.91 19.53
CA VAL A 18 8.89 -3.95 19.39
C VAL A 18 8.23 -4.07 18.02
N ILE A 19 9.02 -4.10 16.96
CA ILE A 19 8.49 -4.27 15.59
C ILE A 19 7.88 -5.67 15.42
N ALA A 20 8.58 -6.70 15.90
CA ALA A 20 8.11 -8.09 15.82
C ALA A 20 6.78 -8.30 16.57
N ALA A 21 6.64 -7.76 17.79
CA ALA A 21 5.40 -7.85 18.57
C ALA A 21 4.26 -7.07 17.88
N THR A 22 4.53 -5.86 17.40
CA THR A 22 3.55 -5.03 16.70
C THR A 22 3.00 -5.77 15.48
N GLU A 23 3.86 -6.25 14.58
CA GLU A 23 3.43 -6.93 13.38
C GLU A 23 2.78 -8.29 13.67
N ARG A 24 3.35 -9.08 14.60
CA ARG A 24 2.75 -10.33 15.05
C ARG A 24 1.32 -10.11 15.53
N ASN A 25 1.10 -9.15 16.42
CA ASN A 25 -0.18 -8.97 17.09
C ASN A 25 -1.26 -8.41 16.17
N ARG A 26 -0.91 -7.68 15.11
CA ARG A 26 -1.88 -7.30 14.05
C ARG A 26 -2.60 -8.50 13.45
N TYR A 27 -1.93 -9.66 13.36
CA TYR A 27 -2.52 -10.92 12.89
C TYR A 27 -3.03 -11.78 14.05
N GLN A 28 -2.26 -11.92 15.12
CA GLN A 28 -2.60 -12.76 16.27
C GLN A 28 -3.90 -12.31 16.96
N ASN A 29 -4.20 -11.01 16.99
CA ASN A 29 -5.43 -10.48 17.57
C ASN A 29 -6.69 -10.82 16.73
N ILE A 30 -6.51 -11.21 15.47
CA ILE A 30 -7.60 -11.58 14.54
C ILE A 30 -7.66 -13.09 14.36
N TYR A 31 -6.51 -13.76 14.27
CA TYR A 31 -6.36 -15.18 14.00
C TYR A 31 -5.79 -15.92 15.21
N THR A 32 -5.84 -17.24 15.18
CA THR A 32 -5.21 -18.06 16.24
C THR A 32 -3.69 -18.22 15.97
N SER A 33 -2.94 -18.65 17.01
CA SER A 33 -1.49 -18.93 16.90
C SER A 33 -1.14 -20.02 15.87
N GLN A 34 -2.11 -20.79 15.40
CA GLN A 34 -1.90 -21.78 14.33
C GLN A 34 -1.50 -21.14 13.00
N LEU A 35 -1.80 -19.85 12.82
CA LEU A 35 -1.43 -19.08 11.64
C LEU A 35 0.08 -19.16 11.34
N TRP A 36 0.92 -19.14 12.37
CA TRP A 36 2.36 -19.05 12.22
C TRP A 36 2.98 -20.26 11.51
N GLN A 37 2.34 -21.43 11.58
CA GLN A 37 2.81 -22.67 10.98
C GLN A 37 2.13 -23.00 9.63
N VAL A 38 1.32 -22.09 9.11
CA VAL A 38 0.67 -22.27 7.80
C VAL A 38 1.69 -21.95 6.70
N GLU A 39 1.80 -22.85 5.71
CA GLU A 39 2.58 -22.58 4.49
C GLU A 39 1.98 -21.36 3.76
N ALA A 40 2.79 -20.33 3.53
CA ALA A 40 2.35 -19.03 3.02
C ALA A 40 2.81 -18.75 1.59
N ASP A 41 3.76 -19.54 1.08
CA ASP A 41 4.28 -19.38 -0.28
C ASP A 41 4.53 -20.75 -0.99
N PRO A 42 4.75 -20.73 -2.32
CA PRO A 42 5.02 -21.97 -3.08
C PRO A 42 6.35 -22.66 -2.73
N GLU A 43 7.27 -21.95 -2.07
CA GLU A 43 8.55 -22.46 -1.60
C GLU A 43 8.41 -23.28 -0.32
N GLY A 44 7.23 -23.21 0.34
CA GLY A 44 6.90 -23.94 1.56
C GLY A 44 7.30 -23.20 2.84
N ASN A 45 7.61 -21.89 2.74
CA ASN A 45 7.88 -21.08 3.92
C ASN A 45 6.58 -20.86 4.72
N THR A 46 6.71 -20.90 6.04
CA THR A 46 5.60 -20.61 6.94
C THR A 46 5.26 -19.12 6.96
N PHE A 47 4.05 -18.78 7.41
CA PHE A 47 3.64 -17.38 7.55
C PHE A 47 4.57 -16.61 8.51
N GLU A 48 5.08 -17.24 9.55
CA GLU A 48 6.10 -16.64 10.43
C GLU A 48 7.38 -16.28 9.68
N GLU A 49 7.91 -17.20 8.84
CA GLU A 49 9.12 -16.96 8.06
C GLU A 49 8.93 -15.83 7.05
N VAL A 50 7.80 -15.81 6.34
CA VAL A 50 7.47 -14.74 5.39
C VAL A 50 7.34 -13.39 6.10
N LEU A 51 6.69 -13.35 7.26
CA LEU A 51 6.54 -12.10 8.02
C LEU A 51 7.88 -11.61 8.58
N LYS A 52 8.74 -12.52 9.08
CA LYS A 52 10.10 -12.17 9.51
C LYS A 52 10.95 -11.60 8.36
N ASP A 53 10.83 -12.15 7.16
CA ASP A 53 11.52 -11.62 5.99
C ASP A 53 11.01 -10.21 5.61
N GLN A 54 9.71 -9.97 5.67
CA GLN A 54 9.13 -8.64 5.45
C GLN A 54 9.60 -7.62 6.49
N MET A 55 9.62 -8.00 7.76
CA MET A 55 10.14 -7.14 8.83
C MET A 55 11.64 -6.90 8.67
N GLY A 56 12.40 -7.91 8.23
CA GLY A 56 13.83 -7.76 7.95
C GLY A 56 14.10 -6.72 6.88
N ARG A 57 13.34 -6.75 5.79
CA ARG A 57 13.42 -5.73 4.73
C ARG A 57 13.07 -4.34 5.26
N PHE A 58 12.00 -4.22 6.03
CA PHE A 58 11.62 -2.95 6.65
C PHE A 58 12.72 -2.39 7.58
N LEU A 59 13.30 -3.22 8.45
CA LEU A 59 14.36 -2.79 9.37
C LEU A 59 15.64 -2.37 8.62
N VAL A 60 16.02 -3.08 7.55
CA VAL A 60 17.15 -2.69 6.70
C VAL A 60 16.87 -1.38 5.98
N GLU A 61 15.67 -1.19 5.43
CA GLU A 61 15.27 0.05 4.78
C GLU A 61 15.27 1.21 5.77
N LEU A 62 14.69 1.03 6.94
CA LEU A 62 14.67 2.06 8.00
C LEU A 62 16.09 2.48 8.41
N ALA A 63 16.99 1.52 8.66
CA ALA A 63 18.36 1.81 9.01
C ALA A 63 19.13 2.51 7.87
N THR A 64 18.88 2.11 6.63
CA THR A 64 19.50 2.72 5.44
C THR A 64 19.06 4.17 5.26
N VAL A 65 17.76 4.43 5.40
CA VAL A 65 17.21 5.79 5.28
C VAL A 65 17.64 6.67 6.45
N ASP A 66 17.71 6.13 7.67
CA ASP A 66 18.24 6.86 8.82
C ASP A 66 19.72 7.20 8.66
N GLN A 67 20.53 6.28 8.11
CA GLN A 67 21.92 6.57 7.76
C GLN A 67 22.00 7.69 6.71
N MET A 68 21.19 7.62 5.66
CA MET A 68 21.11 8.69 4.65
C MET A 68 20.77 10.04 5.28
N ALA A 69 19.78 10.05 6.19
CA ALA A 69 19.37 11.25 6.90
C ALA A 69 20.50 11.87 7.74
N GLN A 70 21.24 11.03 8.47
CA GLN A 70 22.39 11.48 9.25
C GLN A 70 23.52 12.05 8.38
N GLU A 71 23.83 11.41 7.24
CA GLU A 71 24.83 11.90 6.30
C GLU A 71 24.44 13.22 5.64
N GLN A 72 23.15 13.46 5.43
CA GLN A 72 22.63 14.71 4.88
C GLN A 72 22.38 15.79 5.95
N GLY A 73 22.63 15.49 7.24
CA GLY A 73 22.49 16.42 8.34
C GLY A 73 21.04 16.71 8.74
N VAL A 74 20.13 15.74 8.53
CA VAL A 74 18.76 15.82 9.00
C VAL A 74 18.77 15.67 10.53
N GLU A 75 18.59 16.76 11.24
CA GLU A 75 18.58 16.80 12.69
C GLU A 75 17.15 16.94 13.23
N LEU A 76 16.94 16.42 14.43
CA LEU A 76 15.71 16.63 15.19
C LEU A 76 15.78 17.98 15.91
N THR A 77 14.71 18.75 15.83
CA THR A 77 14.56 19.97 16.61
C THR A 77 14.20 19.63 18.07
N SER A 78 14.45 20.52 19.00
CA SER A 78 14.08 20.30 20.42
C SER A 78 12.57 20.08 20.61
N GLN A 79 11.72 20.66 19.76
CA GLN A 79 10.27 20.43 19.83
C GLN A 79 9.91 19.01 19.37
N GLU A 80 10.55 18.52 18.30
CA GLU A 80 10.38 17.14 17.82
C GLU A 80 10.86 16.13 18.85
N GLU A 81 12.04 16.37 19.46
CA GLU A 81 12.55 15.54 20.55
C GLU A 81 11.59 15.47 21.74
N ASP A 82 11.00 16.60 22.16
CA ASP A 82 10.01 16.64 23.24
C ASP A 82 8.73 15.85 22.88
N SER A 83 8.28 15.94 21.63
CA SER A 83 7.13 15.17 21.12
C SER A 83 7.44 13.68 21.10
N LEU A 84 8.60 13.28 20.56
CA LEU A 84 9.06 11.88 20.52
C LEU A 84 9.25 11.28 21.91
N LYS A 85 9.72 12.09 22.86
CA LYS A 85 9.82 11.67 24.26
C LYS A 85 8.44 11.42 24.87
N SER A 86 7.48 12.30 24.60
CA SER A 86 6.09 12.13 25.06
C SER A 86 5.46 10.88 24.46
N LEU A 87 5.64 10.69 23.15
CA LEU A 87 5.18 9.51 22.42
C LEU A 87 5.77 8.21 23.00
N SER A 88 7.08 8.15 23.20
CA SER A 88 7.75 6.96 23.76
C SER A 88 7.29 6.65 25.18
N GLN A 89 7.04 7.68 25.99
CA GLN A 89 6.49 7.51 27.33
C GLN A 89 5.06 6.97 27.31
N GLU A 90 4.21 7.47 26.41
CA GLU A 90 2.84 7.01 26.25
C GLU A 90 2.81 5.56 25.78
N TYR A 91 3.58 5.21 24.74
CA TYR A 91 3.69 3.84 24.27
C TYR A 91 4.14 2.89 25.39
N TYR A 92 5.26 3.22 26.06
CA TYR A 92 5.83 2.37 27.12
C TYR A 92 4.90 2.23 28.33
N ALA A 93 4.20 3.29 28.70
CA ALA A 93 3.22 3.26 29.79
C ALA A 93 1.95 2.45 29.43
N GLY A 94 1.65 2.28 28.16
CA GLY A 94 0.56 1.46 27.66
C GLY A 94 0.85 -0.04 27.64
N LEU A 95 2.12 -0.45 27.78
CA LEU A 95 2.53 -1.85 27.74
C LEU A 95 2.12 -2.59 29.02
N THR A 96 1.62 -3.79 28.87
CA THR A 96 1.38 -4.73 29.96
C THR A 96 2.67 -5.39 30.42
N GLN A 97 2.62 -6.11 31.54
CA GLN A 97 3.80 -6.89 31.99
C GLN A 97 4.12 -8.01 30.98
N GLU A 98 3.11 -8.62 30.39
CA GLU A 98 3.24 -9.66 29.38
C GLU A 98 3.91 -9.12 28.10
N ASP A 99 3.58 -7.88 27.70
CA ASP A 99 4.23 -7.20 26.57
C ASP A 99 5.72 -6.95 26.88
N LEU A 100 6.03 -6.44 28.08
CA LEU A 100 7.40 -6.18 28.51
C LEU A 100 8.22 -7.47 28.65
N ASP A 101 7.63 -8.53 29.21
CA ASP A 101 8.31 -9.82 29.37
C ASP A 101 8.63 -10.48 28.02
N TYR A 102 7.73 -10.29 27.01
CA TYR A 102 7.93 -10.82 25.67
C TYR A 102 8.95 -10.01 24.88
N MET A 103 8.86 -8.68 24.91
CA MET A 103 9.74 -7.81 24.13
C MET A 103 11.10 -7.60 24.76
N GLY A 104 11.20 -7.59 26.10
CA GLY A 104 12.44 -7.30 26.81
C GLY A 104 12.98 -5.89 26.59
N VAL A 105 12.13 -4.96 26.13
CA VAL A 105 12.53 -3.61 25.72
C VAL A 105 12.55 -2.64 26.88
N ALA A 106 13.54 -1.75 26.89
CA ALA A 106 13.60 -0.61 27.81
C ALA A 106 12.98 0.66 27.18
N GLN A 107 12.60 1.61 28.02
CA GLN A 107 11.93 2.84 27.55
C GLN A 107 12.82 3.72 26.66
N ASP A 108 14.10 3.78 26.94
CA ASP A 108 15.09 4.50 26.13
C ASP A 108 15.27 3.87 24.77
N GLU A 109 15.24 2.55 24.66
CA GLU A 109 15.26 1.83 23.38
C GLU A 109 14.02 2.16 22.51
N VAL A 110 12.84 2.29 23.13
CA VAL A 110 11.62 2.74 22.43
C VAL A 110 11.78 4.17 21.93
N TYR A 111 12.34 5.06 22.76
CA TYR A 111 12.60 6.44 22.37
C TYR A 111 13.56 6.51 21.17
N ASP A 112 14.67 5.79 21.24
CA ASP A 112 15.67 5.76 20.17
C ASP A 112 15.07 5.20 18.86
N LEU A 113 14.24 4.16 18.94
CA LEU A 113 13.55 3.62 17.78
C LEU A 113 12.59 4.62 17.13
N TYR A 114 11.81 5.37 17.93
CA TYR A 114 10.97 6.45 17.42
C TYR A 114 11.78 7.61 16.84
N CYS A 115 12.92 7.95 17.41
CA CYS A 115 13.81 8.97 16.85
C CYS A 115 14.37 8.55 15.49
N MET A 116 14.79 7.29 15.34
CA MET A 116 15.22 6.72 14.07
C MET A 116 14.09 6.75 13.03
N TYR A 117 12.91 6.28 13.41
CA TYR A 117 11.75 6.25 12.53
C TYR A 117 11.34 7.65 12.06
N TYR A 118 11.28 8.63 12.97
CA TYR A 118 10.92 10.01 12.64
C TYR A 118 11.98 10.70 11.76
N ARG A 119 13.27 10.47 12.02
CA ARG A 119 14.35 11.02 11.18
C ARG A 119 14.31 10.43 9.76
N ALA A 120 14.03 9.13 9.65
CA ALA A 120 13.82 8.50 8.36
C ALA A 120 12.58 9.06 7.63
N ASP A 121 11.48 9.29 8.33
CA ASP A 121 10.25 9.88 7.78
C ASP A 121 10.51 11.30 7.26
N LYS A 122 11.22 12.16 8.03
CA LYS A 122 11.69 13.48 7.56
C LYS A 122 12.56 13.36 6.30
N MET A 123 13.45 12.38 6.26
CA MET A 123 14.30 12.17 5.08
C MET A 123 13.47 11.82 3.84
N VAL A 124 12.46 10.94 3.97
CA VAL A 124 11.54 10.61 2.88
C VAL A 124 10.78 11.84 2.39
N GLU A 125 10.35 12.72 3.30
CA GLU A 125 9.73 13.99 2.93
C GLU A 125 10.68 14.90 2.17
N GLU A 126 11.92 15.06 2.63
CA GLU A 126 12.93 15.86 1.95
C GLU A 126 13.29 15.29 0.56
N MET A 127 13.43 13.97 0.43
CA MET A 127 13.69 13.27 -0.84
C MET A 127 12.58 13.48 -1.87
N THR A 128 11.34 13.52 -1.40
CA THR A 128 10.16 13.68 -2.26
C THR A 128 9.74 15.13 -2.44
N GLN A 129 10.33 16.06 -1.66
CA GLN A 129 10.05 17.49 -1.76
C GLN A 129 10.44 18.03 -3.14
N GLY A 130 9.50 18.73 -3.78
CA GLY A 130 9.70 19.29 -5.13
C GLY A 130 9.45 18.30 -6.27
N GLN A 131 9.16 17.05 -5.99
CA GLN A 131 8.62 16.11 -6.97
C GLN A 131 7.15 16.48 -7.27
N ASN A 132 6.72 16.25 -8.52
CA ASN A 132 5.32 16.45 -8.87
C ASN A 132 4.48 15.25 -8.43
N LEU A 133 4.08 15.23 -7.16
CA LEU A 133 3.26 14.17 -6.56
C LEU A 133 1.75 14.46 -6.68
N GLU A 134 1.40 15.63 -7.20
CA GLU A 134 0.02 16.03 -7.37
C GLU A 134 -0.67 15.14 -8.43
N VAL A 135 -1.85 14.65 -8.09
CA VAL A 135 -2.72 13.88 -8.97
C VAL A 135 -3.97 14.71 -9.25
N SER A 136 -4.22 14.97 -10.51
CA SER A 136 -5.44 15.69 -10.92
C SER A 136 -6.66 14.78 -10.87
N ASP A 137 -7.85 15.39 -10.74
CA ASP A 137 -9.11 14.64 -10.81
C ASP A 137 -9.31 13.97 -12.19
N ALA A 138 -8.69 14.51 -13.24
CA ALA A 138 -8.73 13.91 -14.57
C ALA A 138 -7.91 12.60 -14.62
N GLU A 139 -6.70 12.59 -14.04
CA GLU A 139 -5.86 11.39 -13.96
C GLU A 139 -6.50 10.30 -13.08
N ALA A 140 -7.16 10.72 -12.00
CA ALA A 140 -7.81 9.81 -11.07
C ALA A 140 -9.23 9.41 -11.49
N LYS A 141 -9.77 9.97 -12.58
CA LYS A 141 -11.17 9.80 -12.96
C LYS A 141 -11.60 8.33 -13.04
N VAL A 142 -12.71 8.03 -12.37
CA VAL A 142 -13.42 6.76 -12.45
C VAL A 142 -14.81 7.01 -12.98
N ILE A 143 -15.28 6.12 -13.85
CA ILE A 143 -16.64 6.13 -14.41
C ILE A 143 -17.30 4.78 -14.19
N GLU A 144 -18.63 4.75 -14.19
CA GLU A 144 -19.40 3.51 -14.22
C GLU A 144 -20.08 3.33 -15.56
N ILE A 145 -19.97 2.15 -16.13
CA ILE A 145 -20.57 1.80 -17.39
C ILE A 145 -21.40 0.52 -17.29
N GLN A 146 -22.37 0.40 -18.19
CA GLN A 146 -22.95 -0.88 -18.61
C GLN A 146 -22.42 -1.25 -19.99
N GLN A 147 -22.29 -2.56 -20.24
CA GLN A 147 -21.81 -3.08 -21.53
C GLN A 147 -22.67 -4.23 -22.00
N ILE A 148 -22.81 -4.36 -23.33
CA ILE A 148 -23.41 -5.49 -24.03
C ILE A 148 -22.36 -6.01 -25.00
N ARG A 149 -21.92 -7.27 -24.84
CA ARG A 149 -21.01 -7.95 -25.75
C ARG A 149 -21.78 -8.86 -26.67
N LEU A 150 -21.47 -8.81 -27.96
CA LEU A 150 -22.08 -9.62 -29.00
C LEU A 150 -20.98 -10.27 -29.85
N ASP A 151 -21.28 -11.41 -30.45
CA ASP A 151 -20.29 -12.19 -31.21
C ASP A 151 -20.25 -11.80 -32.69
N THR A 152 -21.32 -11.17 -33.22
CA THR A 152 -21.37 -10.72 -34.59
C THR A 152 -21.74 -9.24 -34.72
N ARG A 153 -21.28 -8.60 -35.80
CA ARG A 153 -21.56 -7.20 -36.06
C ARG A 153 -23.05 -6.96 -36.36
N GLU A 154 -23.69 -7.92 -37.05
CA GLU A 154 -25.10 -7.86 -37.40
C GLU A 154 -25.98 -7.84 -36.16
N GLU A 155 -25.69 -8.71 -35.16
CA GLU A 155 -26.39 -8.69 -33.85
C GLU A 155 -26.14 -7.36 -33.11
N ALA A 156 -24.92 -6.82 -33.19
CA ALA A 156 -24.59 -5.54 -32.55
C ALA A 156 -25.36 -4.38 -33.19
N GLU A 157 -25.57 -4.36 -34.52
CA GLU A 157 -26.37 -3.34 -35.21
C GLU A 157 -27.84 -3.42 -34.82
N GLU A 158 -28.41 -4.65 -34.67
CA GLU A 158 -29.77 -4.81 -34.19
C GLU A 158 -29.95 -4.34 -32.74
N VAL A 159 -29.05 -4.75 -31.84
CA VAL A 159 -29.11 -4.37 -30.40
C VAL A 159 -28.82 -2.88 -30.20
N LEU A 160 -27.92 -2.29 -30.99
CA LEU A 160 -27.65 -0.84 -30.94
C LEU A 160 -28.93 -0.06 -31.33
N THR A 161 -29.66 -0.50 -32.33
CA THR A 161 -30.92 0.15 -32.73
C THR A 161 -31.93 0.14 -31.57
N LEU A 162 -32.06 -1.02 -30.87
CA LEU A 162 -32.92 -1.11 -29.68
C LEU A 162 -32.44 -0.24 -28.52
N ALA A 163 -31.13 -0.17 -28.32
CA ALA A 163 -30.51 0.59 -27.22
C ALA A 163 -30.65 2.12 -27.43
N GLN A 164 -30.84 2.57 -28.66
CA GLN A 164 -31.03 3.97 -29.02
C GLN A 164 -32.51 4.41 -29.06
N GLU A 165 -33.45 3.49 -28.85
CA GLU A 165 -34.87 3.85 -28.77
C GLU A 165 -35.15 4.69 -27.50
N GLU A 166 -36.09 5.62 -27.60
CA GLU A 166 -36.50 6.47 -26.47
C GLU A 166 -37.04 5.59 -25.32
N GLY A 167 -36.43 5.69 -24.14
CA GLY A 167 -36.81 4.90 -22.97
C GLY A 167 -36.29 3.47 -22.94
N ALA A 168 -35.33 3.10 -23.80
CA ALA A 168 -34.71 1.78 -23.81
C ALA A 168 -34.11 1.43 -22.44
N ASP A 169 -34.43 0.24 -21.95
CA ASP A 169 -33.79 -0.32 -20.75
C ASP A 169 -32.53 -1.10 -21.16
N PHE A 170 -31.38 -0.40 -21.09
CA PHE A 170 -30.10 -0.95 -21.49
C PHE A 170 -29.69 -2.20 -20.67
N ALA A 171 -30.01 -2.20 -19.37
CA ALA A 171 -29.71 -3.35 -18.50
C ALA A 171 -30.52 -4.60 -18.90
N SER A 172 -31.81 -4.43 -19.26
CA SER A 172 -32.66 -5.52 -19.77
C SER A 172 -32.17 -6.02 -21.14
N LEU A 173 -31.69 -5.13 -22.01
CA LEU A 173 -31.06 -5.52 -23.26
C LEU A 173 -29.78 -6.32 -23.02
N GLY A 174 -28.92 -5.88 -22.09
CA GLY A 174 -27.72 -6.60 -21.69
C GLY A 174 -28.04 -8.00 -21.17
N ALA A 175 -29.00 -8.12 -20.26
CA ALA A 175 -29.40 -9.40 -19.71
C ALA A 175 -29.97 -10.38 -20.76
N ARG A 176 -30.53 -9.84 -21.86
CA ARG A 176 -31.15 -10.64 -22.93
C ARG A 176 -30.19 -11.03 -24.05
N TYR A 177 -29.28 -10.13 -24.43
CA TYR A 177 -28.51 -10.28 -25.66
C TYR A 177 -27.01 -10.43 -25.43
N SER A 178 -26.47 -10.00 -24.29
CA SER A 178 -25.04 -10.08 -24.05
C SER A 178 -24.54 -11.52 -23.96
N THR A 179 -23.44 -11.79 -24.63
CA THR A 179 -22.69 -13.04 -24.50
C THR A 179 -21.71 -13.04 -23.35
N ASP A 180 -21.52 -11.87 -22.70
CA ASP A 180 -20.75 -11.70 -21.46
C ASP A 180 -21.70 -11.57 -20.26
N SER A 181 -21.32 -12.19 -19.14
CA SER A 181 -22.05 -12.08 -17.88
C SER A 181 -21.75 -10.78 -17.14
N GLN A 182 -20.64 -10.11 -17.43
CA GLN A 182 -20.27 -8.84 -16.82
C GLN A 182 -20.96 -7.69 -17.55
N LEU A 183 -22.15 -7.33 -17.08
CA LEU A 183 -22.98 -6.31 -17.71
C LEU A 183 -22.70 -4.88 -17.21
N ALA A 184 -22.00 -4.72 -16.07
CA ALA A 184 -21.65 -3.44 -15.51
C ALA A 184 -20.26 -3.49 -14.88
N ARG A 185 -19.51 -2.41 -14.95
CA ARG A 185 -18.22 -2.26 -14.31
C ARG A 185 -17.82 -0.80 -14.11
N SER A 186 -16.99 -0.55 -13.13
CA SER A 186 -16.22 0.68 -13.03
C SER A 186 -15.00 0.64 -13.95
N MET A 187 -14.65 1.77 -14.52
CA MET A 187 -13.46 1.95 -15.35
C MET A 187 -12.64 3.13 -14.82
N GLU A 188 -11.35 2.90 -14.71
CA GLU A 188 -10.36 3.90 -14.31
C GLU A 188 -9.74 4.53 -15.57
N TRP A 189 -9.52 5.83 -15.55
CA TRP A 189 -8.83 6.50 -16.64
C TRP A 189 -7.35 6.06 -16.73
N SER A 190 -6.81 5.96 -17.93
CA SER A 190 -5.39 5.70 -18.20
C SER A 190 -4.95 6.48 -19.44
N GLU A 191 -3.67 6.82 -19.52
CA GLU A 191 -3.09 7.41 -20.75
C GLU A 191 -3.08 6.43 -21.91
N GLU A 192 -2.92 5.13 -21.60
CA GLU A 192 -2.97 4.04 -22.58
C GLU A 192 -4.27 3.25 -22.39
N MET A 193 -5.30 3.62 -23.12
CA MET A 193 -6.57 2.92 -23.13
C MET A 193 -6.72 1.99 -24.32
N ASP A 194 -7.47 0.92 -24.12
CA ASP A 194 -7.99 0.10 -25.19
C ASP A 194 -9.20 0.78 -25.90
N ALA A 195 -9.70 0.18 -26.96
CA ALA A 195 -10.83 0.74 -27.70
C ALA A 195 -12.10 0.91 -26.86
N LEU A 196 -12.32 0.02 -25.87
CA LEU A 196 -13.46 0.12 -24.96
C LEU A 196 -13.27 1.29 -23.97
N GLY A 197 -12.06 1.47 -23.47
CA GLY A 197 -11.72 2.60 -22.60
C GLY A 197 -11.92 3.93 -23.30
N ASP A 198 -11.33 4.10 -24.50
CA ASP A 198 -11.49 5.31 -25.29
C ASP A 198 -12.95 5.64 -25.54
N ALA A 199 -13.74 4.64 -25.95
CA ALA A 199 -15.16 4.82 -26.21
C ALA A 199 -15.95 5.17 -24.94
N ALA A 200 -15.65 4.51 -23.80
CA ALA A 200 -16.37 4.73 -22.55
C ALA A 200 -16.13 6.14 -21.99
N PHE A 201 -14.86 6.59 -21.98
CA PHE A 201 -14.49 7.92 -21.43
C PHE A 201 -14.89 9.09 -22.35
N ALA A 202 -15.24 8.80 -23.63
CA ALA A 202 -15.83 9.79 -24.54
C ALA A 202 -17.34 10.00 -24.33
N LEU A 203 -18.01 9.15 -23.56
CA LEU A 203 -19.46 9.23 -23.33
C LEU A 203 -19.80 10.28 -22.27
N GLU A 204 -20.86 11.03 -22.54
CA GLU A 204 -21.54 11.81 -21.51
C GLU A 204 -22.44 10.90 -20.65
N GLN A 205 -22.89 11.44 -19.51
CA GLN A 205 -23.84 10.78 -18.62
C GLN A 205 -25.08 10.29 -19.40
N ASP A 206 -25.44 9.03 -19.20
CA ASP A 206 -26.57 8.33 -19.85
C ASP A 206 -26.44 8.09 -21.35
N ALA A 207 -25.34 8.50 -21.98
CA ALA A 207 -25.12 8.29 -23.40
C ALA A 207 -24.78 6.83 -23.71
N VAL A 208 -25.17 6.39 -24.91
CA VAL A 208 -24.88 5.07 -25.49
C VAL A 208 -23.85 5.24 -26.60
N SER A 209 -22.83 4.38 -26.62
CA SER A 209 -21.78 4.38 -27.65
C SER A 209 -22.30 3.90 -29.02
N GLY A 210 -21.49 4.06 -30.04
CA GLY A 210 -21.55 3.20 -31.23
C GLY A 210 -21.08 1.78 -30.92
N ILE A 211 -20.97 0.96 -31.96
CA ILE A 211 -20.37 -0.37 -31.87
C ILE A 211 -18.85 -0.23 -31.74
N VAL A 212 -18.28 -0.81 -30.67
CA VAL A 212 -16.83 -0.89 -30.44
C VAL A 212 -16.38 -2.33 -30.70
N GLU A 213 -15.40 -2.51 -31.56
CA GLU A 213 -14.82 -3.82 -31.86
C GLU A 213 -13.53 -4.00 -31.04
N GLN A 214 -13.48 -5.08 -30.25
CA GLN A 214 -12.30 -5.44 -29.47
C GLN A 214 -12.24 -6.93 -29.21
N ASP A 215 -11.06 -7.53 -29.33
CA ASP A 215 -10.77 -8.95 -29.06
C ASP A 215 -11.74 -9.93 -29.74
N GLY A 216 -12.14 -9.60 -30.95
CA GLY A 216 -13.07 -10.43 -31.76
C GLY A 216 -14.52 -10.40 -31.28
N GLY A 217 -14.89 -9.47 -30.40
CA GLY A 217 -16.26 -9.18 -29.96
C GLY A 217 -16.70 -7.78 -30.36
N TYR A 218 -18.00 -7.54 -30.32
CA TYR A 218 -18.64 -6.27 -30.61
C TYR A 218 -19.32 -5.78 -29.34
N TYR A 219 -19.03 -4.55 -28.92
CA TYR A 219 -19.51 -4.00 -27.67
C TYR A 219 -20.35 -2.75 -27.90
N ILE A 220 -21.41 -2.62 -27.12
CA ILE A 220 -22.18 -1.40 -26.97
C ILE A 220 -22.07 -0.99 -25.50
N LEU A 221 -21.71 0.26 -25.26
CA LEU A 221 -21.47 0.81 -23.92
C LEU A 221 -22.55 1.85 -23.60
N LYS A 222 -22.91 1.93 -22.32
CA LYS A 222 -23.71 3.03 -21.77
C LYS A 222 -23.00 3.60 -20.56
N CYS A 223 -22.78 4.90 -20.53
CA CYS A 223 -22.28 5.60 -19.35
C CYS A 223 -23.40 5.72 -18.31
N VAL A 224 -23.22 5.12 -17.14
CA VAL A 224 -24.17 5.20 -16.03
C VAL A 224 -23.79 6.31 -15.07
N ASN A 225 -22.49 6.48 -14.82
CA ASN A 225 -21.95 7.56 -14.02
C ASN A 225 -20.68 8.09 -14.70
N ALA A 226 -20.76 9.29 -15.27
CA ALA A 226 -19.64 9.90 -16.00
C ALA A 226 -18.50 10.39 -15.08
N TYR A 227 -18.74 10.43 -13.77
CA TYR A 227 -17.76 10.80 -12.76
C TYR A 227 -18.16 10.25 -11.40
N ASP A 228 -17.61 9.10 -11.02
CA ASP A 228 -17.79 8.53 -9.69
C ASP A 228 -16.87 9.28 -8.72
N GLN A 229 -17.46 10.17 -7.96
CA GLN A 229 -16.72 11.05 -7.04
C GLN A 229 -16.00 10.29 -5.93
N GLU A 230 -16.64 9.27 -5.35
CA GLU A 230 -16.08 8.47 -4.26
C GLU A 230 -14.92 7.60 -4.75
N ALA A 231 -15.14 6.84 -5.82
CA ALA A 231 -14.10 6.01 -6.42
C ALA A 231 -12.92 6.84 -6.96
N THR A 232 -13.21 8.04 -7.53
CA THR A 232 -12.16 8.97 -7.99
C THR A 232 -11.32 9.48 -6.83
N ALA A 233 -11.94 9.84 -5.70
CA ALA A 233 -11.20 10.30 -4.51
C ALA A 233 -10.27 9.19 -3.96
N VAL A 234 -10.78 7.98 -3.79
CA VAL A 234 -10.00 6.82 -3.33
C VAL A 234 -8.84 6.53 -4.29
N ARG A 235 -9.10 6.56 -5.59
CA ARG A 235 -8.06 6.35 -6.60
C ARG A 235 -7.00 7.47 -6.58
N LYS A 236 -7.41 8.72 -6.37
CA LYS A 236 -6.50 9.86 -6.27
C LYS A 236 -5.49 9.69 -5.15
N GLU A 237 -5.95 9.25 -3.99
CA GLU A 237 -5.07 8.94 -2.85
C GLU A 237 -4.10 7.79 -3.19
N ARG A 238 -4.59 6.73 -3.82
CA ARG A 238 -3.75 5.60 -4.25
C ARG A 238 -2.67 6.03 -5.24
N LEU A 239 -3.01 6.79 -6.28
CA LEU A 239 -2.07 7.29 -7.27
C LEU A 239 -1.04 8.26 -6.67
N ALA A 240 -1.44 9.11 -5.72
CA ALA A 240 -0.52 9.99 -5.02
C ALA A 240 0.50 9.18 -4.19
N GLN A 241 0.03 8.11 -3.52
CA GLN A 241 0.91 7.22 -2.78
C GLN A 241 1.86 6.43 -3.71
N GLU A 242 1.38 5.97 -4.86
CA GLU A 242 2.22 5.32 -5.88
C GLU A 242 3.32 6.26 -6.40
N LYS A 243 2.97 7.52 -6.76
CA LYS A 243 3.95 8.54 -7.18
C LYS A 243 4.99 8.84 -6.08
N LYS A 244 4.56 8.91 -4.81
CA LYS A 244 5.49 9.11 -3.68
C LYS A 244 6.44 7.92 -3.53
N SER A 245 5.93 6.69 -3.66
CA SER A 245 6.74 5.48 -3.59
C SER A 245 7.76 5.40 -4.75
N GLU A 246 7.36 5.72 -5.98
CA GLU A 246 8.26 5.76 -7.14
C GLU A 246 9.35 6.82 -6.97
N ALA A 247 8.99 8.03 -6.52
CA ALA A 247 9.95 9.10 -6.25
C ALA A 247 10.95 8.72 -5.17
N PHE A 248 10.48 8.07 -4.09
CA PHE A 248 11.34 7.52 -3.05
C PHE A 248 12.29 6.44 -3.60
N SER A 249 11.74 5.42 -4.27
CA SER A 249 12.54 4.31 -4.81
C SER A 249 13.63 4.80 -5.77
N GLY A 250 13.33 5.78 -6.61
CA GLY A 250 14.29 6.37 -7.55
C GLY A 250 15.52 7.01 -6.90
N ILE A 251 15.41 7.41 -5.62
CA ILE A 251 16.52 8.00 -4.85
C ILE A 251 17.12 6.95 -3.90
N TYR A 252 16.29 6.15 -3.26
CA TYR A 252 16.70 5.13 -2.29
C TYR A 252 17.52 4.00 -2.91
N GLU A 253 17.07 3.41 -4.03
CA GLU A 253 17.71 2.24 -4.63
C GLU A 253 19.16 2.48 -5.03
N PRO A 254 19.54 3.61 -5.69
CA PRO A 254 20.94 3.91 -5.98
C PRO A 254 21.78 4.07 -4.71
N TYR A 255 21.26 4.72 -3.68
CA TYR A 255 21.95 4.88 -2.40
C TYR A 255 22.17 3.54 -1.70
N ALA A 256 21.12 2.74 -1.57
CA ALA A 256 21.19 1.40 -0.92
C ALA A 256 22.14 0.44 -1.65
N ALA A 257 22.28 0.58 -2.97
CA ALA A 257 23.24 -0.20 -3.76
C ALA A 257 24.70 0.14 -3.42
N GLU A 258 24.98 1.40 -3.04
CA GLU A 258 26.32 1.86 -2.65
C GLU A 258 26.59 1.69 -1.15
N HIS A 259 25.53 1.72 -0.31
CA HIS A 259 25.59 1.66 1.15
C HIS A 259 24.84 0.42 1.66
N VAL A 260 25.45 -0.74 1.49
CA VAL A 260 24.79 -2.01 1.86
C VAL A 260 24.67 -2.13 3.37
N VAL A 261 23.44 -2.11 3.87
CA VAL A 261 23.10 -2.37 5.28
C VAL A 261 22.52 -3.76 5.41
N VAL A 262 22.88 -4.47 6.47
CA VAL A 262 22.39 -5.82 6.79
C VAL A 262 21.98 -5.88 8.27
N LEU A 263 21.07 -6.78 8.62
CA LEU A 263 20.82 -7.14 10.00
C LEU A 263 21.89 -8.12 10.51
N ALA A 264 22.10 -8.15 11.82
CA ALA A 264 22.93 -9.17 12.44
C ALA A 264 22.40 -10.57 12.09
N ALA A 265 23.30 -11.53 11.89
CA ALA A 265 22.93 -12.87 11.42
C ALA A 265 22.02 -13.62 12.42
N ASP A 266 22.11 -13.28 13.70
CA ASP A 266 21.35 -13.88 14.80
C ASP A 266 20.07 -13.10 15.19
N THR A 267 19.74 -12.03 14.43
CA THR A 267 18.59 -11.16 14.71
C THR A 267 17.30 -11.93 15.02
N TRP A 268 17.03 -12.99 14.25
CA TRP A 268 15.80 -13.76 14.36
C TRP A 268 15.88 -14.99 15.26
N GLU A 269 17.06 -15.34 15.80
CA GLU A 269 17.23 -16.56 16.63
C GLU A 269 16.40 -16.53 17.91
N SER A 270 16.20 -15.33 18.49
CA SER A 270 15.40 -15.13 19.71
C SER A 270 13.95 -14.71 19.44
N VAL A 271 13.54 -14.53 18.19
CA VAL A 271 12.18 -14.14 17.82
C VAL A 271 11.36 -15.38 17.51
N ASP A 272 10.41 -15.70 18.37
CA ASP A 272 9.49 -16.84 18.22
C ASP A 272 8.04 -16.36 18.44
N PHE A 273 7.25 -16.44 17.40
CA PHE A 273 5.85 -15.99 17.42
C PHE A 273 4.91 -16.93 18.17
N SER A 274 5.34 -18.16 18.46
CA SER A 274 4.59 -19.08 19.32
C SER A 274 4.68 -18.71 20.80
N LEU A 275 5.68 -17.91 21.17
CA LEU A 275 5.85 -17.35 22.51
C LEU A 275 5.05 -16.05 22.68
N GLY A 276 5.09 -15.46 23.87
CA GLY A 276 4.42 -14.19 24.16
C GLY A 276 2.91 -14.35 24.35
N GLU A 277 2.49 -15.42 25.04
CA GLU A 277 1.09 -15.55 25.50
C GLU A 277 0.73 -14.35 26.37
N GLY A 278 -0.36 -13.66 26.02
CA GLY A 278 -0.80 -12.43 26.71
C GLY A 278 -0.19 -11.13 26.16
N CYS A 279 0.84 -11.18 25.31
CA CYS A 279 1.34 -10.02 24.60
C CYS A 279 0.34 -9.59 23.51
N THR A 280 -0.14 -8.35 23.60
CA THR A 280 -1.21 -7.83 22.72
C THR A 280 -0.90 -6.49 22.07
N THR A 281 0.23 -5.84 22.41
CA THR A 281 0.61 -4.54 21.85
C THR A 281 0.78 -4.60 20.33
N ASP A 282 0.08 -3.72 19.60
CA ASP A 282 0.10 -3.63 18.13
C ASP A 282 0.09 -2.18 17.61
N ASN A 283 0.23 -1.22 18.53
CA ASN A 283 -0.06 0.18 18.26
C ASN A 283 1.18 1.08 18.06
N PHE A 284 2.38 0.51 17.89
CA PHE A 284 3.60 1.31 17.71
C PHE A 284 3.46 2.33 16.58
N PHE A 285 3.05 1.90 15.39
CA PHE A 285 2.90 2.78 14.22
C PHE A 285 1.66 3.67 14.30
N SER A 286 0.53 3.15 14.78
CA SER A 286 -0.70 3.95 14.87
C SER A 286 -0.61 5.06 15.93
N LEU A 287 0.11 4.82 17.02
CA LEU A 287 0.39 5.84 18.01
C LEU A 287 1.34 6.92 17.45
N TYR A 288 2.39 6.53 16.70
CA TYR A 288 3.24 7.47 15.97
C TYR A 288 2.42 8.35 15.03
N GLN A 289 1.56 7.76 14.22
CA GLN A 289 0.68 8.51 13.32
C GLN A 289 -0.20 9.52 14.05
N SER A 290 -0.70 9.18 15.25
CA SER A 290 -1.53 10.11 16.04
C SER A 290 -0.80 11.36 16.53
N TYR A 291 0.54 11.32 16.59
CA TYR A 291 1.39 12.44 16.99
C TYR A 291 1.86 13.29 15.80
N PHE A 292 2.04 12.69 14.62
CA PHE A 292 2.75 13.30 13.49
C PHE A 292 1.99 13.26 12.16
N ALA A 293 0.84 12.56 12.04
CA ALA A 293 0.00 12.68 10.86
C ALA A 293 -0.70 14.04 10.82
N GLU A 294 -0.59 14.75 9.71
CA GLU A 294 -1.29 16.01 9.43
C GLU A 294 -2.79 15.79 9.14
#